data_0ab00c0dcfd67702f42fe62d20ac70da
#
_entry.id   0ab00c0dcfd67702f42fe62d20ac70da
#
_cell.length_a   1.000
_cell.length_b   1.000
_cell.length_c   1.000
_cell.angle_alpha   90.00
_cell.angle_beta   90.00
_cell.angle_gamma   90.00
#
_symmetry.space_group_name_H-M   'P 1'
#
loop_
_entity.id
_entity.type
_entity.pdbx_description
1 polymer ?
#
loop_
_entity_poly.entity_id
_entity_poly.type
_entity_poly.pdbx_seq_one_letter_code
_entity_poly.pdbx_strand_id
1 'polypeptide(L)'
;LSTDVGSEGLNLQFCHRLVNFDLPWNPMRIEQRIGRLHRIGQEHPVEVLTLCLAGSIEERILGILDERINLFELVVGEVEMILGYLGGGREFPDLVLDAFAKPDATSRAHSFTRLGDALAVARQRYRTVKSFDEALFRSELGV
;
A
#
# COMPACT_ATOMS: atom_id res chain seq x y z
N LEU A 1 12.90 1.28 -18.58
CA LEU A 1 12.40 -0.02 -18.19
C LEU A 1 13.30 -0.60 -17.11
N SER A 2 12.72 -1.12 -16.03
CA SER A 2 13.44 -1.73 -14.92
C SER A 2 12.70 -2.95 -14.40
N THR A 3 13.42 -3.87 -13.77
CA THR A 3 12.87 -4.97 -12.99
C THR A 3 12.80 -4.58 -11.50
N ASP A 4 12.37 -5.50 -10.64
CA ASP A 4 12.34 -5.28 -9.18
C ASP A 4 13.71 -4.88 -8.59
N VAL A 5 14.81 -5.28 -9.20
CA VAL A 5 16.16 -4.84 -8.82
C VAL A 5 16.30 -3.31 -8.90
N GLY A 6 15.63 -2.67 -9.85
CA GLY A 6 15.60 -1.20 -9.96
C GLY A 6 14.77 -0.51 -8.86
N SER A 7 13.97 -1.26 -8.09
CA SER A 7 13.29 -0.74 -6.90
C SER A 7 14.24 -0.58 -5.70
N GLU A 8 15.45 -1.13 -5.77
CA GLU A 8 16.46 -1.05 -4.73
C GLU A 8 17.64 -0.16 -5.18
N GLY A 9 17.93 0.89 -4.40
CA GLY A 9 19.14 1.70 -4.55
C GLY A 9 19.15 2.77 -5.64
N LEU A 10 18.31 2.70 -6.67
CA LEU A 10 18.29 3.69 -7.74
C LEU A 10 17.54 4.97 -7.33
N ASN A 11 18.10 6.12 -7.70
CA ASN A 11 17.42 7.41 -7.62
C ASN A 11 16.81 7.74 -8.99
N LEU A 12 15.49 7.83 -9.05
CA LEU A 12 14.74 8.09 -10.28
C LEU A 12 13.98 9.43 -10.22
N GLN A 13 14.46 10.39 -9.43
CA GLN A 13 13.85 11.73 -9.26
C GLN A 13 13.71 12.53 -10.55
N PHE A 14 14.52 12.23 -11.57
CA PHE A 14 14.41 12.85 -12.89
C PHE A 14 13.14 12.44 -13.65
N CYS A 15 12.43 11.41 -13.15
CA CYS A 15 11.14 10.96 -13.67
C CYS A 15 10.03 11.33 -12.69
N HIS A 16 8.86 11.66 -13.21
CA HIS A 16 7.63 11.88 -12.43
C HIS A 16 6.52 10.91 -12.83
N ARG A 17 6.77 10.00 -13.77
CA ARG A 17 5.81 8.98 -14.20
C ARG A 17 6.33 7.58 -13.93
N LEU A 18 5.51 6.78 -13.27
CA LEU A 18 5.76 5.37 -12.99
C LEU A 18 4.68 4.53 -13.67
N VAL A 19 5.11 3.53 -14.44
CA VAL A 19 4.20 2.53 -14.97
C VAL A 19 4.56 1.18 -14.33
N ASN A 20 3.66 0.67 -13.47
CA ASN A 20 3.72 -0.69 -12.97
C ASN A 20 3.11 -1.62 -14.03
N PHE A 21 3.96 -2.36 -14.72
CA PHE A 21 3.52 -3.34 -15.72
C PHE A 21 2.90 -4.58 -15.06
N ASP A 22 3.33 -4.90 -13.86
CA ASP A 22 2.80 -5.93 -12.96
C ASP A 22 2.50 -5.33 -11.59
N LEU A 23 1.50 -5.88 -10.90
CA LEU A 23 1.17 -5.51 -9.53
C LEU A 23 1.80 -6.53 -8.57
N PRO A 24 2.79 -6.15 -7.76
CA PRO A 24 3.26 -7.01 -6.69
C PRO A 24 2.17 -7.16 -5.62
N TRP A 25 1.96 -8.38 -5.13
CA TRP A 25 0.96 -8.64 -4.08
C TRP A 25 1.35 -8.02 -2.74
N ASN A 26 2.62 -7.68 -2.56
CA ASN A 26 3.08 -6.94 -1.40
C ASN A 26 2.97 -5.42 -1.67
N PRO A 27 2.05 -4.68 -1.01
CA PRO A 27 1.85 -3.26 -1.23
C PRO A 27 3.06 -2.40 -0.84
N MET A 28 3.91 -2.86 0.06
CA MET A 28 5.16 -2.18 0.39
C MET A 28 6.10 -2.06 -0.83
N ARG A 29 6.07 -3.03 -1.76
CA ARG A 29 6.84 -2.93 -3.01
C ARG A 29 6.32 -1.83 -3.92
N ILE A 30 4.99 -1.62 -3.96
CA ILE A 30 4.38 -0.51 -4.71
C ILE A 30 4.86 0.81 -4.11
N GLU A 31 4.78 0.95 -2.80
CA GLU A 31 5.25 2.12 -2.08
C GLU A 31 6.74 2.39 -2.31
N GLN A 32 7.59 1.36 -2.25
CA GLN A 32 9.01 1.47 -2.54
C GLN A 32 9.28 1.96 -3.96
N ARG A 33 8.55 1.44 -4.97
CA ARG A 33 8.65 1.91 -6.36
C ARG A 33 8.29 3.40 -6.48
N ILE A 34 7.19 3.83 -5.85
CA ILE A 34 6.77 5.24 -5.83
C ILE A 34 7.81 6.09 -5.13
N GLY A 35 8.35 5.66 -4.00
CA GLY A 35 9.38 6.35 -3.25
C GLY A 35 10.72 6.54 -3.99
N ARG A 36 10.93 5.89 -5.15
CA ARG A 36 12.09 6.17 -6.02
C ARG A 36 11.94 7.45 -6.83
N LEU A 37 10.71 7.86 -7.08
CA LEU A 37 10.37 9.07 -7.81
C LEU A 37 9.99 10.20 -6.85
N HIS A 38 9.19 9.89 -5.83
CA HIS A 38 8.67 10.84 -4.86
C HIS A 38 9.68 11.09 -3.73
N ARG A 39 10.56 12.05 -3.93
CA ARG A 39 11.61 12.45 -2.98
C ARG A 39 11.68 13.97 -2.84
N ILE A 40 12.40 14.43 -1.79
CA ILE A 40 12.71 15.84 -1.60
C ILE A 40 13.43 16.37 -2.86
N GLY A 41 12.89 17.41 -3.47
CA GLY A 41 13.40 17.98 -4.74
C GLY A 41 12.65 17.49 -5.99
N GLN A 42 11.61 16.68 -5.88
CA GLN A 42 10.70 16.39 -6.99
C GLN A 42 9.80 17.62 -7.25
N GLU A 43 9.93 18.21 -8.43
CA GLU A 43 9.20 19.44 -8.81
C GLU A 43 7.83 19.17 -9.43
N HIS A 44 7.58 17.93 -9.84
CA HIS A 44 6.34 17.54 -10.52
C HIS A 44 5.54 16.53 -9.69
N PRO A 45 4.21 16.57 -9.75
CA PRO A 45 3.39 15.50 -9.19
C PRO A 45 3.77 14.14 -9.77
N VAL A 46 3.93 13.14 -8.93
CA VAL A 46 4.22 11.76 -9.38
C VAL A 46 2.94 11.12 -9.88
N GLU A 47 2.92 10.75 -11.15
CA GLU A 47 1.83 10.03 -11.79
C GLU A 47 2.14 8.52 -11.77
N VAL A 48 1.23 7.72 -11.23
CA VAL A 48 1.37 6.26 -11.15
C VAL A 48 0.29 5.58 -11.98
N LEU A 49 0.72 4.83 -12.98
CA LEU A 49 -0.15 3.95 -13.75
C LEU A 49 0.16 2.50 -13.38
N THR A 50 -0.87 1.75 -13.02
CA THR A 50 -0.73 0.31 -12.75
C THR A 50 -1.57 -0.47 -13.74
N LEU A 51 -0.92 -1.37 -14.46
CA LEU A 51 -1.59 -2.26 -15.40
C LEU A 51 -1.99 -3.55 -14.67
N CYS A 52 -3.25 -3.93 -14.79
CA CYS A 52 -3.75 -5.21 -14.31
C CYS A 52 -4.75 -5.77 -15.31
N LEU A 53 -4.88 -7.08 -15.35
CA LEU A 53 -5.86 -7.75 -16.20
C LEU A 53 -7.24 -7.65 -15.54
N ALA A 54 -8.25 -7.24 -16.31
CA ALA A 54 -9.63 -7.18 -15.81
C ALA A 54 -10.12 -8.55 -15.31
N GLY A 55 -10.75 -8.60 -14.16
CA GLY A 55 -11.20 -9.81 -13.48
C GLY A 55 -10.10 -10.61 -12.80
N SER A 56 -8.85 -10.12 -12.79
CA SER A 56 -7.74 -10.79 -12.15
C SER A 56 -7.72 -10.59 -10.63
N ILE A 57 -6.86 -11.37 -9.96
CA ILE A 57 -6.61 -11.21 -8.53
C ILE A 57 -5.89 -9.89 -8.24
N GLU A 58 -5.02 -9.44 -9.14
CA GLU A 58 -4.29 -8.18 -9.04
C GLU A 58 -5.26 -6.99 -9.03
N GLU A 59 -6.25 -6.97 -9.92
CA GLU A 59 -7.29 -5.93 -9.93
C GLU A 59 -8.04 -5.89 -8.59
N ARG A 60 -8.38 -7.07 -8.05
CA ARG A 60 -9.08 -7.18 -6.77
C ARG A 60 -8.23 -6.69 -5.60
N ILE A 61 -6.94 -7.06 -5.57
CA ILE A 61 -5.99 -6.59 -4.56
C ILE A 61 -5.86 -5.07 -4.64
N LEU A 62 -5.66 -4.54 -5.84
CA LEU A 62 -5.52 -3.10 -6.07
C LEU A 62 -6.77 -2.34 -5.59
N GLY A 63 -7.96 -2.83 -5.94
CA GLY A 63 -9.23 -2.24 -5.48
C GLY A 63 -9.32 -2.21 -3.95
N ILE A 64 -8.98 -3.30 -3.26
CA ILE A 64 -9.00 -3.35 -1.80
C ILE A 64 -7.99 -2.37 -1.19
N LEU A 65 -6.78 -2.30 -1.72
CA LEU A 65 -5.74 -1.40 -1.22
C LEU A 65 -6.10 0.07 -1.45
N ASP A 66 -6.68 0.39 -2.59
CA ASP A 66 -7.12 1.75 -2.90
C ASP A 66 -8.34 2.15 -2.07
N GLU A 67 -9.42 1.37 -2.11
CA GLU A 67 -10.68 1.67 -1.40
C GLU A 67 -10.52 1.70 0.12
N ARG A 68 -9.71 0.80 0.70
CA ARG A 68 -9.63 0.62 2.15
C ARG A 68 -8.54 1.45 2.81
N ILE A 69 -7.41 1.63 2.14
CA ILE A 69 -6.29 2.38 2.72
C ILE A 69 -5.86 3.60 1.90
N ASN A 70 -6.47 3.85 0.73
CA ASN A 70 -6.05 4.91 -0.21
C ASN A 70 -4.55 4.82 -0.50
N LEU A 71 -4.12 3.65 -0.96
CA LEU A 71 -2.69 3.31 -1.13
C LEU A 71 -1.87 4.42 -1.79
N PHE A 72 -2.43 5.05 -2.81
CA PHE A 72 -1.72 6.06 -3.61
C PHE A 72 -1.69 7.47 -2.99
N GLU A 73 -2.43 7.69 -1.90
CA GLU A 73 -2.42 8.94 -1.14
C GLU A 73 -1.52 8.87 0.10
N LEU A 74 -0.97 7.69 0.42
CA LEU A 74 -0.13 7.49 1.60
C LEU A 74 1.27 8.06 1.38
N VAL A 75 1.85 8.56 2.46
CA VAL A 75 3.26 8.94 2.51
C VAL A 75 4.11 7.68 2.60
N VAL A 76 5.29 7.69 2.00
CA VAL A 76 6.24 6.56 2.06
C VAL A 76 6.52 6.16 3.52
N GLY A 77 6.34 4.89 3.84
CA GLY A 77 6.43 4.29 5.17
C GLY A 77 5.08 4.07 5.87
N GLU A 78 4.00 4.73 5.45
CA GLU A 78 2.69 4.57 6.08
C GLU A 78 2.05 3.22 5.81
N VAL A 79 2.32 2.61 4.63
CA VAL A 79 1.81 1.28 4.29
C VAL A 79 2.33 0.24 5.29
N GLU A 80 3.63 0.26 5.58
CA GLU A 80 4.23 -0.65 6.56
C GLU A 80 3.59 -0.49 7.94
N MET A 81 3.40 0.75 8.38
CA MET A 81 2.76 1.06 9.66
C MET A 81 1.32 0.52 9.70
N ILE A 82 0.53 0.75 8.67
CA ILE A 82 -0.86 0.26 8.58
C ILE A 82 -0.89 -1.27 8.61
N LEU A 83 -0.04 -1.93 7.80
CA LEU A 83 0.02 -3.39 7.75
C LEU A 83 0.44 -4.00 9.08
N GLY A 84 1.29 -3.34 9.86
CA GLY A 84 1.65 -3.75 11.22
C GLY A 84 0.44 -3.88 12.16
N TYR A 85 -0.62 -3.11 11.94
CA TYR A 85 -1.86 -3.20 12.71
C TYR A 85 -2.82 -4.30 12.27
N LEU A 86 -2.54 -5.03 11.17
CA LEU A 86 -3.36 -6.19 10.79
C LEU A 86 -3.34 -7.31 11.83
N GLY A 87 -2.25 -7.40 12.59
CA GLY A 87 -2.09 -8.40 13.65
C GLY A 87 -1.76 -9.80 13.13
N GLY A 88 -1.54 -10.73 14.09
CA GLY A 88 -1.35 -12.14 13.77
C GLY A 88 0.03 -12.54 13.24
N GLY A 89 0.97 -11.62 13.09
CA GLY A 89 2.35 -11.90 12.66
C GLY A 89 2.46 -12.46 11.23
N ARG A 90 1.41 -12.31 10.41
CA ARG A 90 1.35 -12.78 9.02
C ARG A 90 1.51 -11.61 8.07
N GLU A 91 2.25 -11.84 7.00
CA GLU A 91 2.40 -10.83 5.95
C GLU A 91 1.13 -10.69 5.09
N PHE A 92 0.93 -9.50 4.53
CA PHE A 92 -0.23 -9.25 3.68
C PHE A 92 -0.34 -10.22 2.48
N PRO A 93 0.76 -10.58 1.77
CA PRO A 93 0.70 -11.58 0.70
C PRO A 93 0.16 -12.95 1.14
N ASP A 94 0.48 -13.39 2.37
CA ASP A 94 -0.02 -14.66 2.92
C ASP A 94 -1.53 -14.60 3.14
N LEU A 95 -2.04 -13.47 3.62
CA LEU A 95 -3.48 -13.25 3.81
C LEU A 95 -4.23 -13.26 2.48
N VAL A 96 -3.63 -12.67 1.44
CA VAL A 96 -4.16 -12.70 0.07
C VAL A 96 -4.18 -14.12 -0.47
N LEU A 97 -3.07 -14.86 -0.30
CA LEU A 97 -2.97 -16.25 -0.75
C LEU A 97 -4.02 -17.14 -0.08
N ASP A 98 -4.21 -16.99 1.22
CA ASP A 98 -5.25 -17.71 1.97
C ASP A 98 -6.68 -17.39 1.50
N ALA A 99 -6.94 -16.13 1.20
CA ALA A 99 -8.23 -15.72 0.68
C ALA A 99 -8.47 -16.30 -0.71
N PHE A 100 -7.44 -16.34 -1.55
CA PHE A 100 -7.49 -16.89 -2.90
C PHE A 100 -7.62 -18.41 -2.91
N ALA A 101 -6.97 -19.11 -1.98
CA ALA A 101 -6.98 -20.58 -1.88
C ALA A 101 -8.32 -21.17 -1.43
N LYS A 102 -9.33 -20.36 -1.11
CA LYS A 102 -10.66 -20.87 -0.74
C LYS A 102 -11.30 -21.62 -1.91
N PRO A 103 -12.00 -22.75 -1.63
CA PRO A 103 -12.41 -23.70 -2.66
C PRO A 103 -13.45 -23.14 -3.64
N ASP A 104 -14.36 -22.29 -3.18
CA ASP A 104 -15.46 -21.77 -3.98
C ASP A 104 -15.43 -20.23 -4.08
N ALA A 105 -16.10 -19.69 -5.10
CA ALA A 105 -16.12 -18.26 -5.40
C ALA A 105 -16.73 -17.43 -4.26
N THR A 106 -17.74 -17.96 -3.57
CA THR A 106 -18.41 -17.25 -2.48
C THR A 106 -17.50 -17.11 -1.27
N SER A 107 -16.84 -18.20 -0.86
CA SER A 107 -15.86 -18.20 0.23
C SER A 107 -14.66 -17.30 -0.07
N ARG A 108 -14.20 -17.30 -1.34
CA ARG A 108 -13.16 -16.36 -1.79
C ARG A 108 -13.60 -14.91 -1.65
N ALA A 109 -14.79 -14.58 -2.18
CA ALA A 109 -15.34 -13.24 -2.10
C ALA A 109 -15.46 -12.75 -0.65
N HIS A 110 -16.00 -13.59 0.23
CA HIS A 110 -16.13 -13.29 1.66
C HIS A 110 -14.78 -13.08 2.34
N SER A 111 -13.78 -13.93 2.02
CA SER A 111 -12.44 -13.79 2.60
C SER A 111 -11.74 -12.50 2.17
N PHE A 112 -11.90 -12.07 0.91
CA PHE A 112 -11.38 -10.78 0.44
C PHE A 112 -12.11 -9.61 1.09
N THR A 113 -13.43 -9.68 1.29
CA THR A 113 -14.17 -8.66 2.02
C THR A 113 -13.65 -8.51 3.46
N ARG A 114 -13.46 -9.62 4.17
CA ARG A 114 -12.89 -9.61 5.52
C ARG A 114 -11.48 -9.03 5.57
N LEU A 115 -10.64 -9.33 4.58
CA LEU A 115 -9.30 -8.73 4.46
C LEU A 115 -9.39 -7.22 4.29
N GLY A 116 -10.29 -6.74 3.42
CA GLY A 116 -10.55 -5.32 3.23
C GLY A 116 -11.02 -4.63 4.52
N ASP A 117 -11.95 -5.25 5.25
CA ASP A 117 -12.44 -4.70 6.52
C ASP A 117 -11.34 -4.66 7.60
N ALA A 118 -10.47 -5.67 7.65
CA ALA A 118 -9.31 -5.69 8.54
C ALA A 118 -8.32 -4.55 8.20
N LEU A 119 -8.09 -4.29 6.92
CA LEU A 119 -7.27 -3.16 6.46
C LEU A 119 -7.87 -1.81 6.86
N ALA A 120 -9.19 -1.64 6.72
CA ALA A 120 -9.87 -0.41 7.11
C ALA A 120 -9.72 -0.14 8.62
N VAL A 121 -9.86 -1.19 9.45
CA VAL A 121 -9.63 -1.10 10.90
C VAL A 121 -8.17 -0.78 11.21
N ALA A 122 -7.22 -1.42 10.54
CA ALA A 122 -5.80 -1.17 10.71
C ALA A 122 -5.44 0.28 10.37
N ARG A 123 -5.95 0.80 9.25
CA ARG A 123 -5.78 2.21 8.87
C ARG A 123 -6.34 3.16 9.92
N GLN A 124 -7.54 2.87 10.45
CA GLN A 124 -8.15 3.71 11.48
C GLN A 124 -7.30 3.74 12.76
N ARG A 125 -6.77 2.60 13.19
CA ARG A 125 -5.86 2.53 14.34
C ARG A 125 -4.59 3.36 14.10
N TYR A 126 -3.97 3.19 12.94
CA TYR A 126 -2.81 3.98 12.56
C TYR A 126 -3.09 5.48 12.62
N ARG A 127 -4.20 5.94 12.04
CA ARG A 127 -4.59 7.36 12.05
C ARG A 127 -4.79 7.90 13.47
N THR A 128 -5.40 7.12 14.35
CA THR A 128 -5.59 7.51 15.76
C THR A 128 -4.26 7.70 16.46
N VAL A 129 -3.31 6.77 16.29
CA VAL A 129 -1.97 6.89 16.90
C VAL A 129 -1.22 8.08 16.32
N LYS A 130 -1.21 8.22 14.99
CA LYS A 130 -0.56 9.34 14.31
C LYS A 130 -1.08 10.69 14.79
N SER A 131 -2.39 10.85 14.92
CA SER A 131 -2.98 12.11 15.40
C SER A 131 -2.63 12.41 16.86
N PHE A 132 -2.49 11.38 17.69
CA PHE A 132 -2.06 11.53 19.07
C PHE A 132 -0.59 11.96 19.16
N ASP A 133 0.29 11.33 18.38
CA ASP A 133 1.72 11.69 18.34
C ASP A 133 1.91 13.13 17.82
N GLU A 134 1.18 13.53 16.79
CA GLU A 134 1.21 14.90 16.27
C GLU A 134 0.73 15.92 17.33
N ALA A 135 -0.30 15.59 18.10
CA ALA A 135 -0.80 16.46 19.17
C ALA A 135 0.21 16.60 20.32
N LEU A 136 0.87 15.50 20.71
CA LEU A 136 1.94 15.53 21.71
C LEU A 136 3.10 16.38 21.24
N PHE A 137 3.56 16.19 20.00
CA PHE A 137 4.68 16.91 19.44
C PHE A 137 4.43 18.42 19.40
N ARG A 138 3.21 18.84 19.03
CA ARG A 138 2.79 20.26 19.08
C ARG A 138 2.81 20.80 20.50
N SER A 139 2.33 20.02 21.48
CA SER A 139 2.31 20.46 22.88
C SER A 139 3.71 20.62 23.48
N GLU A 140 4.68 19.82 23.05
CA GLU A 140 6.06 19.90 23.52
C GLU A 140 6.82 21.08 22.87
N LEU A 141 6.50 21.43 21.63
CA LEU A 141 7.15 22.56 20.92
C LEU A 141 6.50 23.91 21.18
N GLY A 142 5.37 23.96 21.93
CA GLY A 142 4.70 25.21 22.30
C GLY A 142 4.10 25.98 21.12
N VAL A 143 3.72 25.27 20.05
CA VAL A 143 3.09 25.84 18.84
C VAL A 143 1.64 25.44 18.75
#